data_04d31923744de1457fc42ac08a7832ad
#
_entry.id   04d31923744de1457fc42ac08a7832ad
#
_cell.length_a   1.000
_cell.length_b   1.000
_cell.length_c   1.000
_cell.angle_alpha   90.00
_cell.angle_beta   90.00
_cell.angle_gamma   90.00
#
_symmetry.space_group_name_H-M   'P 1'
#
loop_
_entity.id
_entity.type
_entity.pdbx_description
1 polymer ?
#
loop_
_entity_poly.entity_id
_entity_poly.type
_entity_poly.pdbx_seq_one_letter_code
_entity_poly.pdbx_strand_id
1 'polypeptide(L)'
;DVLTNWYIRRSRNRFWAGDQQAIDTLHTVLDVLTRVAAPLLPLITEQVYIGLTGNRSVHLTQWPVAADIPVDNELVVVMDQVRDVCSTTLSLRKSHSRRVRLPLASLTVASPLAPGLQPFVSIITEEVNVREVKLTADVAGVARHELQVVPAALGPRLGGDTQKVIVAVKKGDWKQQGDVVVAGGYELQPHEYQLKLLAAVGDADSTASSALPDGKGVV
;
A
#
# COMPACT_ATOMS: atom_id res chain seq x y z
N ASP A 1 -0.67 0.81 13.32
CA ASP A 1 -1.31 1.65 12.27
C ASP A 1 -2.61 1.05 11.76
N VAL A 2 -2.68 -0.26 11.42
CA VAL A 2 -3.88 -0.87 10.83
C VAL A 2 -5.08 -0.79 11.78
N LEU A 3 -4.91 -1.12 13.06
CA LEU A 3 -5.99 -1.07 14.02
C LEU A 3 -6.48 0.36 14.25
N THR A 4 -5.59 1.29 14.58
CA THR A 4 -5.96 2.65 15.02
C THR A 4 -6.27 3.56 13.84
N ASN A 5 -5.34 3.70 12.89
CA ASN A 5 -5.42 4.67 11.80
C ASN A 5 -6.29 4.19 10.63
N TRP A 6 -6.60 2.90 10.57
CA TRP A 6 -7.48 2.36 9.56
C TRP A 6 -8.80 1.89 10.16
N TYR A 7 -8.82 0.78 10.91
CA TYR A 7 -10.06 0.15 11.38
C TYR A 7 -10.87 1.07 12.31
N ILE A 8 -10.28 1.53 13.44
CA ILE A 8 -11.02 2.34 14.44
C ILE A 8 -11.48 3.66 13.82
N ARG A 9 -10.61 4.36 13.09
CA ARG A 9 -10.95 5.62 12.47
C ARG A 9 -12.11 5.49 11.48
N ARG A 10 -12.09 4.48 10.62
CA ARG A 10 -13.14 4.25 9.62
C ARG A 10 -14.43 3.71 10.22
N SER A 11 -14.33 2.94 11.30
CA SER A 11 -15.51 2.38 11.99
C SER A 11 -16.15 3.34 13.00
N ARG A 12 -15.63 4.58 13.14
CA ARG A 12 -16.15 5.53 14.13
C ARG A 12 -17.66 5.71 14.07
N ASN A 13 -18.23 5.94 12.90
CA ASN A 13 -19.66 6.13 12.73
C ASN A 13 -20.47 4.87 13.07
N ARG A 14 -19.91 3.68 12.79
CA ARG A 14 -20.51 2.40 13.18
C ARG A 14 -20.54 2.24 14.69
N PHE A 15 -19.48 2.59 15.38
CA PHE A 15 -19.45 2.59 16.87
C PHE A 15 -20.49 3.54 17.46
N TRP A 16 -20.61 4.76 16.93
CA TRP A 16 -21.62 5.72 17.40
C TRP A 16 -23.06 5.27 17.09
N ALA A 17 -23.27 4.52 16.03
CA ALA A 17 -24.56 3.93 15.69
C ALA A 17 -24.89 2.67 16.51
N GLY A 18 -23.97 2.20 17.35
CA GLY A 18 -24.17 0.97 18.13
C GLY A 18 -24.11 -0.31 17.28
N ASP A 19 -23.37 -0.29 16.15
CA ASP A 19 -23.21 -1.46 15.29
C ASP A 19 -22.49 -2.57 16.06
N GLN A 20 -23.26 -3.61 16.42
CA GLN A 20 -22.78 -4.70 17.25
C GLN A 20 -21.61 -5.45 16.62
N GLN A 21 -21.61 -5.66 15.30
CA GLN A 21 -20.51 -6.35 14.60
C GLN A 21 -19.19 -5.58 14.70
N ALA A 22 -19.25 -4.24 14.58
CA ALA A 22 -18.05 -3.42 14.74
C ALA A 22 -17.54 -3.46 16.19
N ILE A 23 -18.45 -3.43 17.16
CA ILE A 23 -18.12 -3.50 18.60
C ILE A 23 -17.50 -4.86 18.93
N ASP A 24 -18.12 -5.95 18.50
CA ASP A 24 -17.64 -7.33 18.76
C ASP A 24 -16.26 -7.58 18.13
N THR A 25 -16.06 -7.06 16.92
CA THR A 25 -14.75 -7.13 16.27
C THR A 25 -13.67 -6.40 17.07
N LEU A 26 -13.96 -5.17 17.53
CA LEU A 26 -13.01 -4.39 18.33
C LEU A 26 -12.77 -5.06 19.68
N HIS A 27 -13.82 -5.59 20.33
CA HIS A 27 -13.71 -6.33 21.57
C HIS A 27 -12.78 -7.53 21.43
N THR A 28 -12.97 -8.35 20.41
CA THR A 28 -12.12 -9.52 20.13
C THR A 28 -10.68 -9.14 19.91
N VAL A 29 -10.43 -8.09 19.09
CA VAL A 29 -9.06 -7.60 18.83
C VAL A 29 -8.41 -7.11 20.12
N LEU A 30 -9.12 -6.38 20.98
CA LEU A 30 -8.56 -5.87 22.23
C LEU A 30 -8.33 -6.98 23.25
N ASP A 31 -9.21 -7.98 23.35
CA ASP A 31 -8.99 -9.15 24.20
C ASP A 31 -7.72 -9.91 23.80
N VAL A 32 -7.56 -10.23 22.53
CA VAL A 32 -6.35 -10.89 22.01
C VAL A 32 -5.11 -10.03 22.24
N LEU A 33 -5.19 -8.73 21.93
CA LEU A 33 -4.07 -7.80 22.07
C LEU A 33 -3.62 -7.69 23.54
N THR A 34 -4.54 -7.60 24.50
CA THR A 34 -4.17 -7.51 25.91
C THR A 34 -3.47 -8.76 26.40
N ARG A 35 -3.91 -9.95 25.98
CA ARG A 35 -3.26 -11.22 26.35
C ARG A 35 -1.86 -11.33 25.74
N VAL A 36 -1.69 -10.98 24.47
CA VAL A 36 -0.39 -11.03 23.78
C VAL A 36 0.59 -10.00 24.35
N ALA A 37 0.11 -8.81 24.70
CA ALA A 37 0.96 -7.74 25.19
C ALA A 37 1.24 -7.81 26.72
N ALA A 38 0.51 -8.64 27.47
CA ALA A 38 0.62 -8.73 28.93
C ALA A 38 2.05 -8.96 29.46
N PRO A 39 2.89 -9.81 28.84
CA PRO A 39 4.27 -9.99 29.29
C PRO A 39 5.15 -8.74 29.17
N LEU A 40 4.82 -7.84 28.22
CA LEU A 40 5.58 -6.62 27.93
C LEU A 40 5.02 -5.39 28.64
N LEU A 41 3.70 -5.34 28.83
CA LEU A 41 2.96 -4.20 29.35
C LEU A 41 1.98 -4.63 30.46
N PRO A 42 2.46 -5.28 31.57
CA PRO A 42 1.62 -5.99 32.52
C PRO A 42 0.54 -5.14 33.17
N LEU A 43 0.85 -3.89 33.50
CA LEU A 43 -0.08 -3.03 34.26
C LEU A 43 -1.21 -2.48 33.36
N ILE A 44 -0.88 -2.01 32.17
CA ILE A 44 -1.88 -1.40 31.27
C ILE A 44 -2.80 -2.47 30.67
N THR A 45 -2.26 -3.64 30.31
CA THR A 45 -3.04 -4.74 29.78
C THR A 45 -4.00 -5.32 30.82
N GLU A 46 -3.60 -5.37 32.10
CA GLU A 46 -4.46 -5.76 33.20
C GLU A 46 -5.66 -4.82 33.32
N GLN A 47 -5.43 -3.52 33.35
CA GLN A 47 -6.51 -2.52 33.45
C GLN A 47 -7.47 -2.59 32.27
N VAL A 48 -6.94 -2.68 31.05
CA VAL A 48 -7.76 -2.78 29.84
C VAL A 48 -8.55 -4.09 29.83
N TYR A 49 -7.91 -5.21 30.17
CA TYR A 49 -8.55 -6.53 30.17
C TYR A 49 -9.71 -6.62 31.18
N ILE A 50 -9.49 -6.16 32.43
CA ILE A 50 -10.53 -6.14 33.46
C ILE A 50 -11.69 -5.24 33.01
N GLY A 51 -11.40 -4.04 32.49
CA GLY A 51 -12.43 -3.12 32.01
C GLY A 51 -13.22 -3.63 30.81
N LEU A 52 -12.57 -4.43 29.95
CA LEU A 52 -13.16 -4.98 28.74
C LEU A 52 -14.05 -6.21 29.02
N THR A 53 -13.56 -7.12 29.89
CA THR A 53 -14.14 -8.46 30.06
C THR A 53 -14.87 -8.64 31.39
N GLY A 54 -14.56 -7.82 32.41
CA GLY A 54 -15.02 -8.04 33.80
C GLY A 54 -14.34 -9.22 34.50
N ASN A 55 -13.40 -9.92 33.82
CA ASN A 55 -12.70 -11.06 34.38
C ASN A 55 -11.58 -10.62 35.35
N ARG A 56 -11.13 -11.57 36.19
CA ARG A 56 -10.23 -11.29 37.33
C ARG A 56 -8.90 -10.71 36.92
N SER A 57 -8.22 -11.27 35.91
CA SER A 57 -6.86 -10.84 35.52
C SER A 57 -6.45 -11.42 34.17
N VAL A 58 -5.77 -10.61 33.35
CA VAL A 58 -5.17 -11.05 32.08
C VAL A 58 -4.05 -12.08 32.31
N HIS A 59 -3.34 -11.98 33.43
CA HIS A 59 -2.22 -12.86 33.77
C HIS A 59 -2.64 -14.29 34.17
N LEU A 60 -3.92 -14.51 34.35
CA LEU A 60 -4.52 -15.83 34.61
C LEU A 60 -5.09 -16.49 33.34
N THR A 61 -4.96 -15.82 32.21
CA THR A 61 -5.50 -16.33 30.93
C THR A 61 -4.47 -17.22 30.20
N GLN A 62 -4.99 -18.04 29.30
CA GLN A 62 -4.17 -18.81 28.37
C GLN A 62 -3.67 -17.89 27.24
N TRP A 63 -2.48 -18.20 26.71
CA TRP A 63 -1.99 -17.54 25.48
C TRP A 63 -2.97 -17.79 24.34
N PRO A 64 -3.33 -16.75 23.54
CA PRO A 64 -4.26 -16.91 22.42
C PRO A 64 -3.73 -17.94 21.40
N VAL A 65 -4.60 -18.82 20.97
CA VAL A 65 -4.28 -19.84 19.95
C VAL A 65 -4.69 -19.29 18.60
N ALA A 66 -3.77 -19.22 17.64
CA ALA A 66 -4.03 -18.63 16.34
C ALA A 66 -5.17 -19.35 15.57
N ALA A 67 -5.32 -20.67 15.78
CA ALA A 67 -6.39 -21.45 15.15
C ALA A 67 -7.81 -21.07 15.61
N ASP A 68 -7.94 -20.44 16.79
CA ASP A 68 -9.23 -20.00 17.32
C ASP A 68 -9.67 -18.64 16.77
N ILE A 69 -8.78 -17.97 16.02
CA ILE A 69 -9.05 -16.65 15.44
C ILE A 69 -9.40 -16.85 13.96
N PRO A 70 -10.61 -16.43 13.52
CA PRO A 70 -10.97 -16.54 12.11
C PRO A 70 -10.03 -15.69 11.25
N VAL A 71 -9.47 -16.29 10.21
CA VAL A 71 -8.56 -15.64 9.28
C VAL A 71 -9.06 -15.84 7.86
N ASP A 72 -9.18 -14.76 7.12
CA ASP A 72 -9.41 -14.75 5.68
C ASP A 72 -8.18 -14.14 5.00
N ASN A 73 -7.27 -15.00 4.54
CA ASN A 73 -6.02 -14.57 3.93
C ASN A 73 -6.23 -13.83 2.60
N GLU A 74 -7.26 -14.18 1.84
CA GLU A 74 -7.58 -13.51 0.57
C GLU A 74 -8.06 -12.09 0.85
N LEU A 75 -8.96 -11.93 1.81
CA LEU A 75 -9.43 -10.61 2.23
C LEU A 75 -8.28 -9.73 2.78
N VAL A 76 -7.35 -10.32 3.54
CA VAL A 76 -6.18 -9.60 4.07
C VAL A 76 -5.34 -9.05 2.92
N VAL A 77 -5.01 -9.89 1.92
CA VAL A 77 -4.21 -9.46 0.74
C VAL A 77 -4.92 -8.35 -0.03
N VAL A 78 -6.22 -8.49 -0.29
CA VAL A 78 -6.98 -7.46 -1.01
C VAL A 78 -7.07 -6.17 -0.20
N MET A 79 -7.28 -6.26 1.11
CA MET A 79 -7.35 -5.07 1.98
C MET A 79 -5.99 -4.37 2.13
N ASP A 80 -4.88 -5.11 2.10
CA ASP A 80 -3.54 -4.52 2.02
C ASP A 80 -3.39 -3.68 0.76
N GLN A 81 -3.83 -4.19 -0.39
CA GLN A 81 -3.83 -3.43 -1.64
C GLN A 81 -4.73 -2.20 -1.60
N VAL A 82 -5.93 -2.31 -1.01
CA VAL A 82 -6.80 -1.14 -0.80
C VAL A 82 -6.05 -0.05 -0.02
N ARG A 83 -5.32 -0.44 1.03
CA ARG A 83 -4.52 0.50 1.83
C ARG A 83 -3.35 1.10 1.05
N ASP A 84 -2.68 0.29 0.24
CA ASP A 84 -1.57 0.74 -0.60
C ASP A 84 -2.05 1.75 -1.65
N VAL A 85 -3.17 1.47 -2.32
CA VAL A 85 -3.80 2.42 -3.26
C VAL A 85 -4.15 3.73 -2.55
N CYS A 86 -4.79 3.66 -1.38
CA CYS A 86 -5.15 4.85 -0.62
C CYS A 86 -3.90 5.65 -0.17
N SER A 87 -2.90 4.96 0.38
CA SER A 87 -1.66 5.58 0.87
C SER A 87 -0.88 6.25 -0.26
N THR A 88 -0.73 5.55 -1.39
CA THR A 88 -0.04 6.08 -2.58
C THR A 88 -0.79 7.29 -3.15
N THR A 89 -2.11 7.21 -3.27
CA THR A 89 -2.94 8.34 -3.74
C THR A 89 -2.83 9.54 -2.80
N LEU A 90 -2.88 9.33 -1.48
CA LEU A 90 -2.75 10.41 -0.50
C LEU A 90 -1.34 11.04 -0.53
N SER A 91 -0.30 10.24 -0.73
CA SER A 91 1.07 10.71 -0.92
C SER A 91 1.19 11.56 -2.19
N LEU A 92 0.59 11.10 -3.28
CA LEU A 92 0.55 11.82 -4.56
C LEU A 92 -0.20 13.16 -4.42
N ARG A 93 -1.34 13.18 -3.72
CA ARG A 93 -2.06 14.43 -3.41
C ARG A 93 -1.19 15.39 -2.61
N LYS A 94 -0.44 14.89 -1.63
CA LYS A 94 0.45 15.69 -0.79
C LYS A 94 1.60 16.30 -1.60
N SER A 95 2.24 15.53 -2.48
CA SER A 95 3.34 16.03 -3.34
C SER A 95 2.90 17.12 -4.30
N HIS A 96 1.63 17.08 -4.76
CA HIS A 96 1.02 18.12 -5.61
C HIS A 96 0.24 19.18 -4.82
N SER A 97 0.42 19.28 -3.50
CA SER A 97 -0.27 20.24 -2.63
C SER A 97 -1.81 20.20 -2.74
N ARG A 98 -2.40 19.06 -3.09
CA ARG A 98 -3.84 18.86 -3.22
C ARG A 98 -4.43 18.36 -1.90
N ARG A 99 -5.15 19.23 -1.20
CA ARG A 99 -5.80 18.89 0.08
C ARG A 99 -6.84 17.79 -0.11
N VAL A 100 -6.88 16.81 0.81
CA VAL A 100 -7.82 15.66 0.72
C VAL A 100 -9.28 16.10 0.73
N ARG A 101 -9.64 17.18 1.43
CA ARG A 101 -11.00 17.73 1.46
C ARG A 101 -11.52 18.26 0.11
N LEU A 102 -10.64 18.48 -0.86
CA LEU A 102 -11.04 18.89 -2.21
C LEU A 102 -11.22 17.62 -3.06
N PRO A 103 -12.43 17.35 -3.57
CA PRO A 103 -12.65 16.14 -4.36
C PRO A 103 -11.88 16.21 -5.69
N LEU A 104 -11.27 15.09 -6.08
CA LEU A 104 -10.73 14.90 -7.43
C LEU A 104 -11.79 14.26 -8.33
N ALA A 105 -11.64 14.45 -9.64
CA ALA A 105 -12.58 13.93 -10.61
C ALA A 105 -12.54 12.38 -10.66
N SER A 106 -11.36 11.82 -10.82
CA SER A 106 -11.20 10.37 -10.94
C SER A 106 -9.85 9.89 -10.41
N LEU A 107 -9.81 8.62 -10.03
CA LEU A 107 -8.63 7.84 -9.73
C LEU A 107 -8.62 6.62 -10.64
N THR A 108 -7.54 6.40 -11.38
CA THR A 108 -7.36 5.16 -12.14
C THR A 108 -6.34 4.30 -11.41
N VAL A 109 -6.73 3.06 -11.10
CA VAL A 109 -5.85 2.05 -10.50
C VAL A 109 -5.60 0.99 -11.54
N ALA A 110 -4.37 0.91 -12.03
CA ALA A 110 -3.93 -0.11 -12.97
C ALA A 110 -3.02 -1.11 -12.27
N SER A 111 -3.51 -2.32 -12.07
CA SER A 111 -2.77 -3.42 -11.42
C SER A 111 -3.37 -4.75 -11.83
N PRO A 112 -2.57 -5.83 -11.97
CA PRO A 112 -3.10 -7.18 -12.23
C PRO A 112 -4.16 -7.60 -11.20
N LEU A 113 -4.11 -7.06 -10.00
CA LEU A 113 -5.03 -7.37 -8.89
C LEU A 113 -6.20 -6.37 -8.77
N ALA A 114 -6.22 -5.32 -9.60
CA ALA A 114 -7.28 -4.30 -9.56
C ALA A 114 -8.71 -4.85 -9.64
N PRO A 115 -9.03 -5.91 -10.41
CA PRO A 115 -10.37 -6.49 -10.40
C PRO A 115 -10.85 -6.94 -9.02
N GLY A 116 -9.95 -7.44 -8.17
CA GLY A 116 -10.26 -7.84 -6.78
C GLY A 116 -10.64 -6.67 -5.87
N LEU A 117 -10.31 -5.44 -6.25
CA LEU A 117 -10.64 -4.23 -5.48
C LEU A 117 -12.08 -3.76 -5.70
N GLN A 118 -12.83 -4.33 -6.67
CA GLN A 118 -14.18 -3.89 -7.03
C GLN A 118 -15.14 -3.80 -5.83
N PRO A 119 -15.19 -4.76 -4.89
CA PRO A 119 -16.07 -4.68 -3.71
C PRO A 119 -15.71 -3.54 -2.75
N PHE A 120 -14.49 -3.01 -2.85
CA PHE A 120 -13.93 -2.01 -1.93
C PHE A 120 -13.79 -0.61 -2.55
N VAL A 121 -14.35 -0.39 -3.74
CA VAL A 121 -14.32 0.91 -4.43
C VAL A 121 -14.88 2.04 -3.56
N SER A 122 -15.96 1.79 -2.82
CA SER A 122 -16.53 2.78 -1.90
C SER A 122 -15.53 3.20 -0.81
N ILE A 123 -14.79 2.24 -0.27
CA ILE A 123 -13.74 2.51 0.73
C ILE A 123 -12.65 3.41 0.16
N ILE A 124 -12.18 3.10 -1.05
CA ILE A 124 -11.16 3.92 -1.74
C ILE A 124 -11.71 5.32 -2.02
N THR A 125 -12.91 5.40 -2.59
CA THR A 125 -13.57 6.67 -2.93
C THR A 125 -13.67 7.62 -1.73
N GLU A 126 -14.12 7.09 -0.59
CA GLU A 126 -14.26 7.86 0.66
C GLU A 126 -12.90 8.28 1.21
N GLU A 127 -11.93 7.34 1.26
CA GLU A 127 -10.64 7.57 1.89
C GLU A 127 -9.82 8.63 1.17
N VAL A 128 -9.81 8.59 -0.16
CA VAL A 128 -9.02 9.52 -0.97
C VAL A 128 -9.82 10.68 -1.53
N ASN A 129 -11.13 10.75 -1.26
CA ASN A 129 -12.06 11.78 -1.71
C ASN A 129 -11.98 12.02 -3.23
N VAL A 130 -12.34 11.00 -3.99
CA VAL A 130 -12.48 11.06 -5.45
C VAL A 130 -13.92 10.77 -5.85
N ARG A 131 -14.37 11.29 -6.99
CA ARG A 131 -15.74 11.07 -7.49
C ARG A 131 -15.91 9.72 -8.17
N GLU A 132 -14.87 9.25 -8.85
CA GLU A 132 -14.89 8.03 -9.63
C GLU A 132 -13.58 7.25 -9.42
N VAL A 133 -13.68 5.93 -9.26
CA VAL A 133 -12.53 5.01 -9.25
C VAL A 133 -12.65 4.08 -10.44
N LYS A 134 -11.62 4.07 -11.29
CA LYS A 134 -11.50 3.19 -12.45
C LYS A 134 -10.47 2.11 -12.15
N LEU A 135 -10.88 0.86 -12.26
CA LEU A 135 -10.02 -0.30 -12.03
C LEU A 135 -9.71 -0.97 -13.37
N THR A 136 -8.43 -1.21 -13.65
CA THR A 136 -8.00 -1.93 -14.86
C THR A 136 -6.89 -2.91 -14.54
N ALA A 137 -6.95 -4.08 -15.15
CA ALA A 137 -5.86 -5.05 -15.11
C ALA A 137 -4.77 -4.73 -16.17
N ASP A 138 -5.10 -3.90 -17.16
CA ASP A 138 -4.16 -3.49 -18.20
C ASP A 138 -3.23 -2.39 -17.70
N VAL A 139 -2.09 -2.82 -17.17
CA VAL A 139 -1.03 -1.92 -16.73
C VAL A 139 -0.28 -1.33 -17.93
N ALA A 140 -0.08 -2.12 -19.00
CA ALA A 140 0.70 -1.70 -20.16
C ALA A 140 0.04 -0.56 -20.94
N GLY A 141 -1.30 -0.54 -20.99
CA GLY A 141 -2.04 0.54 -21.64
C GLY A 141 -2.07 1.86 -20.85
N VAL A 142 -1.75 1.81 -19.55
CA VAL A 142 -1.85 2.97 -18.64
C VAL A 142 -0.48 3.42 -18.12
N ALA A 143 0.50 2.53 -18.11
CA ALA A 143 1.81 2.78 -17.54
C ALA A 143 2.95 2.32 -18.46
N ARG A 144 4.08 2.99 -18.34
CA ARG A 144 5.33 2.58 -18.97
C ARG A 144 6.41 2.39 -17.92
N HIS A 145 7.30 1.46 -18.17
CA HIS A 145 8.50 1.34 -17.35
C HIS A 145 9.49 2.45 -17.69
N GLU A 146 9.98 3.13 -16.68
CA GLU A 146 11.13 4.00 -16.76
C GLU A 146 12.31 3.33 -16.04
N LEU A 147 13.42 3.19 -16.76
CA LEU A 147 14.63 2.66 -16.19
C LEU A 147 15.37 3.75 -15.42
N GLN A 148 15.61 3.51 -14.15
CA GLN A 148 16.46 4.37 -13.33
C GLN A 148 17.72 3.60 -12.93
N VAL A 149 18.88 4.06 -13.38
CA VAL A 149 20.16 3.45 -13.03
C VAL A 149 20.64 3.93 -11.65
N VAL A 150 21.38 3.06 -10.96
CA VAL A 150 22.04 3.35 -9.69
C VAL A 150 23.53 3.61 -9.96
N PRO A 151 23.97 4.88 -10.10
CA PRO A 151 25.34 5.19 -10.51
C PRO A 151 26.40 4.63 -9.57
N ALA A 152 26.10 4.57 -8.26
CA ALA A 152 26.99 4.01 -7.24
C ALA A 152 27.26 2.51 -7.43
N ALA A 153 26.30 1.76 -7.99
CA ALA A 153 26.45 0.34 -8.28
C ALA A 153 27.16 0.11 -9.63
N LEU A 154 26.92 0.99 -10.61
CA LEU A 154 27.55 0.92 -11.94
C LEU A 154 29.04 1.32 -11.92
N GLY A 155 29.40 2.29 -11.08
CA GLY A 155 30.76 2.87 -11.05
C GLY A 155 31.89 1.85 -10.91
N PRO A 156 31.83 0.91 -9.96
CA PRO A 156 32.87 -0.09 -9.74
C PRO A 156 33.10 -1.01 -10.96
N ARG A 157 32.05 -1.26 -11.76
CA ARG A 157 32.14 -2.17 -12.91
C ARG A 157 32.42 -1.45 -14.23
N LEU A 158 31.77 -0.33 -14.46
CA LEU A 158 31.81 0.36 -15.76
C LEU A 158 32.76 1.59 -15.77
N GLY A 159 33.19 2.08 -14.59
CA GLY A 159 34.10 3.21 -14.52
C GLY A 159 33.64 4.42 -15.33
N GLY A 160 34.44 4.86 -16.31
CA GLY A 160 34.11 5.99 -17.16
C GLY A 160 32.92 5.78 -18.10
N ASP A 161 32.54 4.53 -18.38
CA ASP A 161 31.41 4.22 -19.26
C ASP A 161 30.04 4.34 -18.55
N THR A 162 30.01 4.49 -17.21
CA THR A 162 28.81 4.76 -16.44
C THR A 162 28.01 5.93 -17.02
N GLN A 163 28.70 6.99 -17.45
CA GLN A 163 28.06 8.17 -18.04
C GLN A 163 27.33 7.86 -19.36
N LYS A 164 27.88 6.94 -20.15
CA LYS A 164 27.25 6.50 -21.43
C LYS A 164 25.92 5.82 -21.16
N VAL A 165 25.87 4.93 -20.13
CA VAL A 165 24.64 4.24 -19.71
C VAL A 165 23.61 5.25 -19.20
N ILE A 166 24.01 6.21 -18.36
CA ILE A 166 23.11 7.25 -17.83
C ILE A 166 22.50 8.07 -18.97
N VAL A 167 23.32 8.46 -19.97
CA VAL A 167 22.84 9.23 -21.11
C VAL A 167 21.90 8.40 -22.00
N ALA A 168 22.21 7.12 -22.23
CA ALA A 168 21.37 6.22 -22.99
C ALA A 168 19.99 6.05 -22.31
N VAL A 169 19.97 5.81 -21.01
CA VAL A 169 18.73 5.70 -20.24
C VAL A 169 17.89 6.98 -20.31
N LYS A 170 18.51 8.16 -20.14
CA LYS A 170 17.82 9.45 -20.30
C LYS A 170 17.24 9.68 -21.68
N LYS A 171 17.86 9.12 -22.73
CA LYS A 171 17.35 9.18 -24.10
C LYS A 171 16.31 8.12 -24.42
N GLY A 172 16.03 7.21 -23.49
CA GLY A 172 15.14 6.08 -23.71
C GLY A 172 15.74 4.94 -24.53
N ASP A 173 17.06 4.96 -24.75
CA ASP A 173 17.81 3.93 -25.47
C ASP A 173 18.15 2.78 -24.51
N TRP A 174 17.12 2.02 -24.15
CA TRP A 174 17.25 0.81 -23.36
C TRP A 174 16.16 -0.20 -23.73
N LYS A 175 16.44 -1.47 -23.50
CA LYS A 175 15.52 -2.58 -23.78
C LYS A 175 15.57 -3.60 -22.66
N GLN A 176 14.41 -4.13 -22.33
CA GLN A 176 14.27 -5.29 -21.45
C GLN A 176 13.97 -6.53 -22.30
N GLN A 177 14.76 -7.58 -22.15
CA GLN A 177 14.57 -8.88 -22.79
C GLN A 177 14.50 -9.95 -21.71
N GLY A 178 13.29 -10.29 -21.28
CA GLY A 178 13.09 -11.14 -20.10
C GLY A 178 13.65 -10.49 -18.84
N ASP A 179 14.57 -11.16 -18.17
CA ASP A 179 15.21 -10.67 -16.93
C ASP A 179 16.45 -9.79 -17.18
N VAL A 180 16.84 -9.62 -18.44
CA VAL A 180 18.03 -8.84 -18.83
C VAL A 180 17.61 -7.45 -19.28
N VAL A 181 18.25 -6.43 -18.73
CA VAL A 181 18.10 -5.03 -19.13
C VAL A 181 19.39 -4.55 -19.79
N VAL A 182 19.27 -4.03 -21.00
CA VAL A 182 20.41 -3.48 -21.77
C VAL A 182 20.19 -1.99 -21.98
N ALA A 183 21.18 -1.17 -21.66
CA ALA A 183 21.16 0.28 -21.88
C ALA A 183 22.50 0.77 -22.41
N GLY A 184 22.45 1.53 -23.53
CA GLY A 184 23.67 2.04 -24.17
C GLY A 184 24.68 0.96 -24.60
N GLY A 185 24.20 -0.25 -24.92
CA GLY A 185 25.02 -1.40 -25.31
C GLY A 185 25.59 -2.20 -24.13
N TYR A 186 25.28 -1.84 -22.87
CA TYR A 186 25.73 -2.55 -21.68
C TYR A 186 24.56 -3.30 -21.03
N GLU A 187 24.80 -4.57 -20.69
CA GLU A 187 23.91 -5.38 -19.89
C GLU A 187 24.00 -4.93 -18.43
N LEU A 188 22.84 -4.64 -17.80
CA LEU A 188 22.75 -4.18 -16.42
C LEU A 188 22.40 -5.33 -15.49
N GLN A 189 23.06 -5.39 -14.34
CA GLN A 189 22.75 -6.35 -13.29
C GLN A 189 21.57 -5.86 -12.43
N PRO A 190 20.79 -6.76 -11.79
CA PRO A 190 19.57 -6.39 -11.04
C PRO A 190 19.76 -5.31 -9.97
N HIS A 191 20.96 -5.21 -9.38
CA HIS A 191 21.26 -4.20 -8.36
C HIS A 191 21.74 -2.85 -8.93
N GLU A 192 22.00 -2.78 -10.24
CA GLU A 192 22.50 -1.57 -10.93
C GLU A 192 21.39 -0.68 -11.44
N TYR A 193 20.15 -1.16 -11.42
CA TYR A 193 18.99 -0.40 -11.91
C TYR A 193 17.74 -0.66 -11.08
N GLN A 194 16.78 0.22 -11.26
CA GLN A 194 15.40 0.07 -10.77
C GLN A 194 14.44 0.37 -11.93
N LEU A 195 13.47 -0.49 -12.15
CA LEU A 195 12.36 -0.22 -13.05
C LEU A 195 11.26 0.47 -12.27
N LYS A 196 10.96 1.72 -12.60
CA LYS A 196 9.82 2.44 -12.05
C LYS A 196 8.68 2.43 -13.06
N LEU A 197 7.51 2.11 -12.58
CA LEU A 197 6.29 2.23 -13.35
C LEU A 197 5.83 3.69 -13.28
N LEU A 198 5.68 4.33 -14.44
CA LEU A 198 5.09 5.66 -14.56
C LEU A 198 3.86 5.59 -15.45
N ALA A 199 2.83 6.40 -15.16
CA ALA A 199 1.69 6.47 -16.08
C ALA A 199 2.16 6.91 -17.47
N ALA A 200 1.64 6.23 -18.48
CA ALA A 200 1.75 6.69 -19.86
C ALA A 200 0.93 7.97 -19.99
N VAL A 201 1.61 9.05 -20.32
CA VAL A 201 1.19 10.45 -20.35
C VAL A 201 -0.29 10.69 -20.65
N GLY A 202 -1.05 11.13 -19.62
CA GLY A 202 -2.17 12.04 -19.83
C GLY A 202 -1.63 13.47 -19.77
N ASP A 203 -2.44 14.48 -20.15
CA ASP A 203 -2.07 15.89 -20.10
C ASP A 203 -1.31 16.22 -18.83
N ALA A 204 -0.06 16.64 -18.98
CA ALA A 204 0.93 16.79 -17.90
C ALA A 204 0.49 17.78 -16.80
N ASP A 205 -0.49 18.64 -17.09
CA ASP A 205 -1.00 19.64 -16.15
C ASP A 205 -2.20 19.16 -15.30
N SER A 206 -2.89 18.08 -15.70
CA SER A 206 -4.12 17.62 -15.02
C SER A 206 -4.05 16.25 -14.37
N THR A 207 -3.03 15.46 -14.67
CA THR A 207 -2.91 14.07 -14.21
C THR A 207 -1.57 13.85 -13.50
N ALA A 208 -1.61 13.30 -12.29
CA ALA A 208 -0.43 12.86 -11.55
C ALA A 208 -0.50 11.35 -11.33
N SER A 209 0.63 10.68 -11.28
CA SER A 209 0.70 9.25 -11.11
C SER A 209 1.82 8.81 -10.17
N SER A 210 1.67 7.65 -9.58
CA SER A 210 2.68 7.00 -8.74
C SER A 210 2.58 5.49 -8.83
N ALA A 211 3.72 4.81 -8.77
CA ALA A 211 3.74 3.36 -8.67
C ALA A 211 3.19 2.90 -7.31
N LEU A 212 2.51 1.74 -7.32
CA LEU A 212 2.16 1.04 -6.09
C LEU A 212 3.40 0.43 -5.43
N PRO A 213 3.38 0.18 -4.11
CA PRO A 213 4.53 -0.37 -3.38
C PRO A 213 5.01 -1.72 -3.89
N ASP A 214 4.10 -2.53 -4.46
CA ASP A 214 4.41 -3.84 -5.05
C ASP A 214 5.15 -3.74 -6.39
N GLY A 215 5.28 -2.54 -6.96
CA GLY A 215 5.90 -2.30 -8.26
C GLY A 215 5.15 -2.88 -9.46
N LYS A 216 3.94 -3.43 -9.26
CA LYS A 216 3.15 -4.11 -10.30
C LYS A 216 1.96 -3.28 -10.79
N GLY A 217 1.73 -2.13 -10.18
CA GLY A 217 0.63 -1.25 -10.55
C GLY A 217 0.95 0.23 -10.38
N VAL A 218 0.03 1.08 -10.86
CA VAL A 218 0.08 2.55 -10.74
C VAL A 218 -1.28 3.10 -10.34
N VAL A 219 -1.25 4.26 -9.74
CA VAL A 219 -2.40 5.11 -9.44
C VAL A 219 -2.19 6.51 -9.99
#